data_963dde1299f47b58f0ab973fc780ca5d
#
_entry.id   963dde1299f47b58f0ab973fc780ca5d
#
_cell.length_a   1.000
_cell.length_b   1.000
_cell.length_c   1.000
_cell.angle_alpha   90.00
_cell.angle_beta   90.00
_cell.angle_gamma   90.00
#
_symmetry.space_group_name_H-M   'P 1'
#
loop_
_entity.id
_entity.type
_entity.pdbx_description
1 polymer ?
#
loop_
_entity_poly.entity_id
_entity_poly.type
_entity_poly.pdbx_seq_one_letter_code
_entity_poly.pdbx_strand_id
1 'polypeptide(L)'
;MKNNKKELSKDQCNELLKILKVRFEKNPNRHKGIEWKNVQAKLESNAEKLWTLNEMETTGGEPDVVVHDKKTGEYIFYDCSAESPNGRRSFCYDSEALESRKENKPKNSALGMAVAMGIELLSEEQYRELQQLGKFDTKTSSWIKTPTDIRKLGGAIFADFRYGNVFVYHNGAESYYAARGFRGSLRV
;
A
#
# COMPACT_ATOMS: atom_id res chain seq x y z
N MET A 1 16.66 18.29 -16.58
CA MET A 1 15.90 17.28 -15.78
C MET A 1 14.55 17.12 -16.45
N LYS A 2 14.25 15.94 -17.02
CA LYS A 2 12.92 15.67 -17.59
C LYS A 2 11.96 15.60 -16.41
N ASN A 3 11.04 16.55 -16.31
CA ASN A 3 9.89 16.48 -15.43
C ASN A 3 9.07 15.26 -15.90
N ASN A 4 9.27 14.10 -15.29
CA ASN A 4 8.36 12.97 -15.51
C ASN A 4 7.02 13.35 -14.87
N LYS A 5 6.13 13.91 -15.68
CA LYS A 5 4.74 14.15 -15.26
C LYS A 5 4.16 12.81 -14.80
N LYS A 6 3.70 12.78 -13.55
CA LYS A 6 2.95 11.64 -12.99
C LYS A 6 1.52 11.65 -13.54
N GLU A 7 1.38 11.34 -14.81
CA GLU A 7 0.09 11.35 -15.52
C GLU A 7 -0.04 10.10 -16.39
N LEU A 8 -1.25 9.59 -16.47
CA LEU A 8 -1.63 8.48 -17.35
C LEU A 8 -2.22 9.02 -18.65
N SER A 9 -2.10 8.24 -19.72
CA SER A 9 -2.88 8.50 -20.93
C SER A 9 -4.38 8.29 -20.67
N LYS A 10 -5.23 8.83 -21.53
CA LYS A 10 -6.68 8.66 -21.42
C LYS A 10 -7.08 7.17 -21.42
N ASP A 11 -6.45 6.37 -22.26
CA ASP A 11 -6.74 4.93 -22.34
C ASP A 11 -6.31 4.19 -21.07
N GLN A 12 -5.15 4.54 -20.50
CA GLN A 12 -4.70 4.00 -19.22
C GLN A 12 -5.64 4.39 -18.06
N CYS A 13 -6.12 5.64 -18.03
CA CYS A 13 -7.12 6.08 -17.06
C CYS A 13 -8.41 5.26 -17.15
N ASN A 14 -8.94 5.09 -18.38
CA ASN A 14 -10.16 4.34 -18.61
C ASN A 14 -10.02 2.86 -18.20
N GLU A 15 -8.90 2.23 -18.54
CA GLU A 15 -8.65 0.84 -18.17
C GLU A 15 -8.51 0.68 -16.65
N LEU A 16 -7.77 1.57 -15.99
CA LEU A 16 -7.64 1.55 -14.53
C LEU A 16 -9.00 1.72 -13.84
N LEU A 17 -9.81 2.70 -14.26
CA LEU A 17 -11.14 2.93 -13.68
C LEU A 17 -12.04 1.71 -13.86
N LYS A 18 -11.95 1.02 -14.99
CA LYS A 18 -12.67 -0.23 -15.23
C LYS A 18 -12.23 -1.35 -14.29
N ILE A 19 -10.91 -1.52 -14.08
CA ILE A 19 -10.35 -2.51 -13.15
C ILE A 19 -10.83 -2.22 -11.72
N LEU A 20 -10.72 -0.97 -11.26
CA LEU A 20 -11.15 -0.56 -9.93
C LEU A 20 -12.65 -0.77 -9.73
N LYS A 21 -13.48 -0.43 -10.74
CA LYS A 21 -14.93 -0.66 -10.70
C LYS A 21 -15.27 -2.14 -10.55
N VAL A 22 -14.67 -3.01 -11.36
CA VAL A 22 -14.89 -4.44 -11.29
C VAL A 22 -14.51 -4.99 -9.92
N ARG A 23 -13.41 -4.51 -9.33
CA ARG A 23 -12.98 -4.89 -7.98
C ARG A 23 -13.97 -4.42 -6.93
N PHE A 24 -14.43 -3.18 -7.02
CA PHE A 24 -15.46 -2.63 -6.15
C PHE A 24 -16.73 -3.47 -6.18
N GLU A 25 -17.24 -3.82 -7.36
CA GLU A 25 -18.46 -4.61 -7.51
C GLU A 25 -18.31 -6.06 -6.99
N LYS A 26 -17.09 -6.62 -7.05
CA LYS A 26 -16.81 -7.99 -6.54
C LYS A 26 -16.68 -8.07 -5.02
N ASN A 27 -16.42 -6.96 -4.33
CA ASN A 27 -16.12 -6.95 -2.90
C ASN A 27 -17.05 -6.04 -2.09
N PRO A 28 -18.39 -6.19 -2.19
CA PRO A 28 -19.33 -5.25 -1.60
C PRO A 28 -19.21 -5.09 -0.08
N ASN A 29 -18.64 -6.08 0.60
CA ASN A 29 -18.39 -6.03 2.04
C ASN A 29 -17.33 -4.97 2.45
N ARG A 30 -16.48 -4.52 1.52
CA ARG A 30 -15.45 -3.49 1.75
C ARG A 30 -16.00 -2.07 1.67
N HIS A 31 -17.19 -1.87 1.06
CA HIS A 31 -17.67 -0.57 0.58
C HIS A 31 -18.95 -0.11 1.29
N LYS A 32 -19.11 -0.39 2.57
CA LYS A 32 -20.32 -0.01 3.31
C LYS A 32 -20.56 1.49 3.24
N GLY A 33 -21.69 1.88 2.59
CA GLY A 33 -22.09 3.28 2.44
C GLY A 33 -21.24 4.10 1.46
N ILE A 34 -20.47 3.44 0.59
CA ILE A 34 -19.71 4.07 -0.48
C ILE A 34 -20.39 3.75 -1.82
N GLU A 35 -20.57 4.75 -2.66
CA GLU A 35 -21.11 4.63 -4.02
C GLU A 35 -19.97 4.81 -5.04
N TRP A 36 -19.82 3.86 -5.96
CA TRP A 36 -18.78 3.92 -6.99
C TRP A 36 -18.81 5.21 -7.80
N LYS A 37 -19.98 5.72 -8.16
CA LYS A 37 -20.13 6.97 -8.93
C LYS A 37 -19.39 8.15 -8.27
N ASN A 38 -19.48 8.27 -6.96
CA ASN A 38 -18.84 9.34 -6.21
C ASN A 38 -17.31 9.15 -6.14
N VAL A 39 -16.86 7.91 -5.95
CA VAL A 39 -15.44 7.54 -6.00
C VAL A 39 -14.85 7.86 -7.36
N GLN A 40 -15.50 7.42 -8.44
CA GLN A 40 -15.08 7.66 -9.82
C GLN A 40 -14.95 9.15 -10.12
N ALA A 41 -15.96 9.96 -9.80
CA ALA A 41 -15.93 11.39 -10.02
C ALA A 41 -14.75 12.08 -9.31
N LYS A 42 -14.44 11.63 -8.08
CA LYS A 42 -13.30 12.13 -7.32
C LYS A 42 -11.96 11.75 -7.98
N LEU A 43 -11.84 10.53 -8.48
CA LEU A 43 -10.65 10.04 -9.19
C LEU A 43 -10.44 10.78 -10.51
N GLU A 44 -11.48 10.94 -11.32
CA GLU A 44 -11.42 11.63 -12.61
C GLU A 44 -10.99 13.09 -12.49
N SER A 45 -11.23 13.72 -11.34
CA SER A 45 -10.79 15.09 -11.06
C SER A 45 -9.33 15.19 -10.60
N ASN A 46 -8.59 14.05 -10.42
CA ASN A 46 -7.25 14.04 -9.85
C ASN A 46 -6.30 13.08 -10.58
N ALA A 47 -5.64 13.58 -11.61
CA ALA A 47 -4.73 12.79 -12.45
C ALA A 47 -3.55 12.18 -11.67
N GLU A 48 -3.02 12.89 -10.66
CA GLU A 48 -1.93 12.39 -9.85
C GLU A 48 -2.35 11.17 -9.00
N LYS A 49 -3.56 11.20 -8.45
CA LYS A 49 -4.11 10.07 -7.68
C LYS A 49 -4.41 8.86 -8.57
N LEU A 50 -4.89 9.09 -9.80
CA LEU A 50 -5.03 8.02 -10.78
C LEU A 50 -3.66 7.39 -11.11
N TRP A 51 -2.63 8.21 -11.34
CA TRP A 51 -1.28 7.70 -11.54
C TRP A 51 -0.80 6.86 -10.34
N THR A 52 -0.99 7.34 -9.13
CA THR A 52 -0.63 6.61 -7.90
C THR A 52 -1.37 5.27 -7.78
N LEU A 53 -2.68 5.23 -8.07
CA LEU A 53 -3.44 3.97 -8.07
C LEU A 53 -2.95 3.01 -9.15
N ASN A 54 -2.51 3.52 -10.30
CA ASN A 54 -1.90 2.69 -11.33
C ASN A 54 -0.56 2.09 -10.86
N GLU A 55 0.25 2.83 -10.12
CA GLU A 55 1.47 2.30 -9.51
C GLU A 55 1.15 1.20 -8.47
N MET A 56 0.07 1.39 -7.69
CA MET A 56 -0.42 0.37 -6.77
C MET A 56 -0.85 -0.89 -7.53
N GLU A 57 -1.59 -0.74 -8.62
CA GLU A 57 -2.08 -1.85 -9.45
C GLU A 57 -0.94 -2.60 -10.13
N THR A 58 -0.07 -1.90 -10.83
CA THR A 58 1.03 -2.51 -11.61
C THR A 58 2.06 -3.23 -10.76
N THR A 59 2.17 -2.86 -9.49
CA THR A 59 3.03 -3.55 -8.51
C THR A 59 2.32 -4.70 -7.78
N GLY A 60 1.06 -5.00 -8.14
CA GLY A 60 0.29 -6.13 -7.62
C GLY A 60 -0.40 -5.86 -6.29
N GLY A 61 -0.71 -4.59 -5.99
CA GLY A 61 -1.39 -4.20 -4.75
C GLY A 61 -2.90 -4.46 -4.75
N GLU A 62 -3.51 -4.49 -5.91
CA GLU A 62 -4.97 -4.60 -6.04
C GLU A 62 -5.71 -3.55 -5.19
N PRO A 63 -5.43 -2.23 -5.38
CA PRO A 63 -6.00 -1.19 -4.53
C PRO A 63 -7.53 -1.17 -4.58
N ASP A 64 -8.16 -1.01 -3.42
CA ASP A 64 -9.60 -0.93 -3.30
C ASP A 64 -9.99 0.15 -2.29
N VAL A 65 -11.11 0.84 -2.52
CA VAL A 65 -11.59 1.86 -1.60
C VAL A 65 -12.24 1.20 -0.39
N VAL A 66 -11.79 1.56 0.81
CA VAL A 66 -12.22 0.88 2.04
C VAL A 66 -12.88 1.82 3.05
N VAL A 67 -12.59 3.12 2.97
CA VAL A 67 -13.13 4.13 3.88
C VAL A 67 -13.55 5.36 3.10
N HIS A 68 -14.66 5.96 3.52
CA HIS A 68 -15.04 7.34 3.18
C HIS A 68 -14.99 8.16 4.47
N ASP A 69 -13.99 9.00 4.61
CA ASP A 69 -13.87 9.94 5.72
C ASP A 69 -14.87 11.08 5.52
N LYS A 70 -15.97 11.03 6.24
CA LYS A 70 -17.04 12.04 6.13
C LYS A 70 -16.64 13.43 6.65
N LYS A 71 -15.56 13.53 7.43
CA LYS A 71 -15.08 14.82 7.96
C LYS A 71 -14.26 15.57 6.90
N THR A 72 -13.42 14.84 6.17
CA THR A 72 -12.55 15.42 5.12
C THR A 72 -13.14 15.28 3.72
N GLY A 73 -14.11 14.39 3.53
CA GLY A 73 -14.67 14.02 2.22
C GLY A 73 -13.72 13.18 1.37
N GLU A 74 -12.66 12.63 1.97
CA GLU A 74 -11.67 11.81 1.29
C GLU A 74 -12.10 10.34 1.24
N TYR A 75 -11.76 9.69 0.14
CA TYR A 75 -11.80 8.24 -0.01
C TYR A 75 -10.43 7.66 0.27
N ILE A 76 -10.37 6.59 1.07
CA ILE A 76 -9.12 5.93 1.43
C ILE A 76 -9.06 4.58 0.74
N PHE A 77 -8.01 4.38 -0.05
CA PHE A 77 -7.68 3.12 -0.71
C PHE A 77 -6.60 2.39 0.07
N TYR A 78 -6.74 1.07 0.19
CA TYR A 78 -5.70 0.18 0.68
C TYR A 78 -5.31 -0.83 -0.40
N ASP A 79 -4.08 -1.33 -0.34
CA ASP A 79 -3.70 -2.53 -1.08
C ASP A 79 -4.44 -3.75 -0.52
N CYS A 80 -5.30 -4.34 -1.34
CA CYS A 80 -6.19 -5.45 -0.99
C CYS A 80 -5.84 -6.77 -1.68
N SER A 81 -4.62 -6.91 -2.24
CA SER A 81 -4.11 -8.20 -2.72
C SER A 81 -4.01 -9.21 -1.58
N ALA A 82 -4.27 -10.49 -1.85
CA ALA A 82 -4.28 -11.52 -0.81
C ALA A 82 -2.97 -11.62 -0.02
N GLU A 83 -1.85 -11.47 -0.72
CA GLU A 83 -0.51 -11.48 -0.13
C GLU A 83 0.17 -10.13 -0.39
N SER A 84 1.21 -9.80 0.37
CA SER A 84 2.01 -8.59 0.14
C SER A 84 2.36 -8.45 -1.34
N PRO A 85 2.19 -7.27 -1.97
CA PRO A 85 2.34 -7.08 -3.42
C PRO A 85 3.67 -7.62 -3.96
N ASN A 86 3.62 -8.41 -5.01
CA ASN A 86 4.81 -9.09 -5.56
C ASN A 86 5.91 -8.12 -5.98
N GLY A 87 5.55 -6.99 -6.59
CA GLY A 87 6.49 -5.96 -7.02
C GLY A 87 7.13 -5.17 -5.88
N ARG A 88 6.74 -5.43 -4.62
CA ARG A 88 7.17 -4.67 -3.45
C ARG A 88 7.79 -5.52 -2.36
N ARG A 89 8.25 -6.73 -2.69
CA ARG A 89 8.92 -7.65 -1.74
C ARG A 89 10.43 -7.54 -1.80
N SER A 90 11.07 -8.09 -0.80
CA SER A 90 12.53 -8.15 -0.67
C SER A 90 13.19 -6.77 -0.51
N PHE A 91 12.55 -5.87 0.23
CA PHE A 91 13.07 -4.56 0.57
C PHE A 91 13.34 -4.42 2.07
N CYS A 92 14.41 -3.71 2.42
CA CYS A 92 14.61 -3.21 3.78
C CYS A 92 13.62 -2.06 4.05
N TYR A 93 13.57 -1.57 5.29
CA TYR A 93 12.50 -0.65 5.69
C TYR A 93 12.59 0.73 5.01
N ASP A 94 13.73 1.41 5.10
CA ASP A 94 13.91 2.77 4.58
C ASP A 94 15.29 2.99 3.95
N SER A 95 15.53 4.19 3.43
CA SER A 95 16.78 4.53 2.73
C SER A 95 18.00 4.50 3.65
N GLU A 96 17.86 4.92 4.91
CA GLU A 96 18.94 4.86 5.88
C GLU A 96 19.37 3.42 6.14
N ALA A 97 18.39 2.53 6.34
CA ALA A 97 18.62 1.10 6.50
C ALA A 97 19.24 0.47 5.23
N LEU A 98 18.82 0.93 4.04
CA LEU A 98 19.41 0.50 2.77
C LEU A 98 20.87 0.92 2.64
N GLU A 99 21.20 2.15 3.01
CA GLU A 99 22.55 2.70 2.94
C GLU A 99 23.50 2.05 3.95
N SER A 100 23.01 1.70 5.15
CA SER A 100 23.80 1.05 6.20
C SER A 100 24.32 -0.34 5.81
N ARG A 101 23.70 -1.00 4.82
CA ARG A 101 24.11 -2.33 4.36
C ARG A 101 25.43 -2.24 3.56
N LYS A 102 26.39 -3.07 3.91
CA LYS A 102 27.66 -3.20 3.16
C LYS A 102 27.51 -4.12 1.95
N GLU A 103 26.74 -5.19 2.09
CA GLU A 103 26.58 -6.24 1.09
C GLU A 103 25.12 -6.59 0.85
N ASN A 104 24.82 -7.21 -0.28
CA ASN A 104 23.49 -7.69 -0.65
C ASN A 104 22.41 -6.61 -0.49
N LYS A 105 22.69 -5.38 -0.97
CA LYS A 105 21.72 -4.29 -0.94
C LYS A 105 20.53 -4.61 -1.84
N PRO A 106 19.28 -4.55 -1.33
CA PRO A 106 18.12 -4.61 -2.19
C PRO A 106 18.06 -3.39 -3.13
N LYS A 107 17.27 -3.49 -4.20
CA LYS A 107 17.17 -2.42 -5.21
C LYS A 107 16.54 -1.13 -4.67
N ASN A 108 15.74 -1.25 -3.62
CA ASN A 108 15.02 -0.12 -3.01
C ASN A 108 14.70 -0.45 -1.53
N SER A 109 14.10 0.50 -0.85
CA SER A 109 13.51 0.32 0.47
C SER A 109 11.98 0.47 0.40
N ALA A 110 11.27 -0.06 1.38
CA ALA A 110 9.81 0.01 1.45
C ALA A 110 9.31 1.47 1.48
N LEU A 111 9.85 2.30 2.37
CA LEU A 111 9.50 3.72 2.43
C LEU A 111 9.94 4.49 1.19
N GLY A 112 11.13 4.22 0.65
CA GLY A 112 11.61 4.87 -0.57
C GLY A 112 10.70 4.61 -1.76
N MET A 113 10.25 3.36 -1.92
CA MET A 113 9.30 2.99 -2.98
C MET A 113 7.91 3.59 -2.74
N ALA A 114 7.40 3.55 -1.50
CA ALA A 114 6.11 4.14 -1.16
C ALA A 114 6.06 5.64 -1.49
N VAL A 115 7.10 6.40 -1.12
CA VAL A 115 7.22 7.83 -1.45
C VAL A 115 7.26 8.04 -2.97
N ALA A 116 8.03 7.25 -3.71
CA ALA A 116 8.09 7.35 -5.17
C ALA A 116 6.73 7.10 -5.84
N MET A 117 5.94 6.16 -5.31
CA MET A 117 4.59 5.84 -5.75
C MET A 117 3.53 6.87 -5.29
N GLY A 118 3.82 7.70 -4.28
CA GLY A 118 2.86 8.65 -3.70
C GLY A 118 1.88 8.04 -2.71
N ILE A 119 2.25 6.94 -2.05
CA ILE A 119 1.46 6.24 -1.02
C ILE A 119 2.17 6.27 0.33
N GLU A 120 1.43 5.97 1.39
CA GLU A 120 1.97 5.75 2.74
C GLU A 120 1.90 4.26 3.10
N LEU A 121 2.88 3.75 3.87
CA LEU A 121 2.74 2.44 4.49
C LEU A 121 1.54 2.42 5.42
N LEU A 122 0.83 1.29 5.48
CA LEU A 122 -0.24 1.13 6.47
C LEU A 122 0.33 1.29 7.88
N SER A 123 -0.38 2.01 8.76
CA SER A 123 -0.14 1.94 10.20
C SER A 123 -0.57 0.57 10.75
N GLU A 124 -0.19 0.25 12.00
CA GLU A 124 -0.68 -0.96 12.66
C GLU A 124 -2.21 -0.98 12.72
N GLU A 125 -2.83 0.15 13.05
CA GLU A 125 -4.29 0.29 13.11
C GLU A 125 -4.93 0.01 11.74
N GLN A 126 -4.43 0.65 10.68
CA GLN A 126 -4.92 0.42 9.31
C GLN A 126 -4.71 -1.03 8.85
N TYR A 127 -3.60 -1.67 9.25
CA TYR A 127 -3.37 -3.08 8.94
C TYR A 127 -4.39 -3.99 9.64
N ARG A 128 -4.75 -3.69 10.90
CA ARG A 128 -5.78 -4.41 11.64
C ARG A 128 -7.18 -4.17 11.06
N GLU A 129 -7.48 -2.94 10.61
CA GLU A 129 -8.72 -2.63 9.89
C GLU A 129 -8.83 -3.41 8.57
N LEU A 130 -7.74 -3.47 7.79
CA LEU A 130 -7.68 -4.26 6.56
C LEU A 130 -8.05 -5.73 6.83
N GLN A 131 -7.56 -6.32 7.91
CA GLN A 131 -7.84 -7.72 8.26
C GLN A 131 -9.31 -7.97 8.64
N GLN A 132 -10.11 -6.94 8.94
CA GLN A 132 -11.56 -7.09 9.11
C GLN A 132 -12.29 -7.24 7.75
N LEU A 133 -11.65 -6.87 6.66
CA LEU A 133 -12.22 -6.93 5.31
C LEU A 133 -11.91 -8.24 4.58
N GLY A 134 -11.03 -9.07 5.15
CA GLY A 134 -10.60 -10.34 4.56
C GLY A 134 -9.39 -10.92 5.30
N LYS A 135 -8.76 -11.94 4.69
CA LYS A 135 -7.52 -12.54 5.21
C LYS A 135 -6.38 -12.15 4.28
N PHE A 136 -5.45 -11.34 4.78
CA PHE A 136 -4.32 -10.82 4.02
C PHE A 136 -3.00 -11.25 4.67
N ASP A 137 -1.95 -11.42 3.86
CA ASP A 137 -0.63 -11.85 4.34
C ASP A 137 -0.63 -13.18 5.11
N THR A 138 -1.36 -14.18 4.59
CA THR A 138 -1.40 -15.51 5.20
C THR A 138 -0.14 -16.33 4.93
N LYS A 139 0.67 -15.95 3.93
CA LYS A 139 1.95 -16.57 3.55
C LYS A 139 3.10 -15.57 3.55
N THR A 140 2.80 -14.30 3.44
CA THR A 140 3.76 -13.19 3.42
C THR A 140 3.67 -12.36 4.70
N SER A 141 4.48 -11.33 4.79
CA SER A 141 4.39 -10.27 5.80
C SER A 141 4.58 -8.90 5.13
N SER A 142 4.12 -7.86 5.79
CA SER A 142 4.23 -6.49 5.30
C SER A 142 4.86 -5.58 6.33
N TRP A 143 5.88 -4.81 5.92
CA TRP A 143 6.32 -3.67 6.69
C TRP A 143 5.15 -2.72 6.92
N ILE A 144 5.01 -2.23 8.14
CA ILE A 144 4.03 -1.22 8.53
C ILE A 144 4.73 0.01 9.08
N LYS A 145 4.04 1.13 9.17
CA LYS A 145 4.57 2.40 9.64
C LYS A 145 5.15 2.24 11.05
N THR A 146 6.46 2.32 11.14
CA THR A 146 7.19 2.12 12.39
C THR A 146 7.18 3.40 13.22
N PRO A 147 6.84 3.34 14.52
CA PRO A 147 7.00 4.45 15.44
C PRO A 147 8.43 5.00 15.47
N THR A 148 8.56 6.31 15.60
CA THR A 148 9.86 7.00 15.51
C THR A 148 10.85 6.59 16.60
N ASP A 149 10.37 6.28 17.80
CA ASP A 149 11.16 5.81 18.92
C ASP A 149 11.81 4.45 18.63
N ILE A 150 11.04 3.51 18.08
CA ILE A 150 11.54 2.20 17.62
C ILE A 150 12.56 2.39 16.48
N ARG A 151 12.21 3.26 15.49
CA ARG A 151 13.10 3.46 14.34
C ARG A 151 14.44 4.09 14.73
N LYS A 152 14.45 5.02 15.67
CA LYS A 152 15.69 5.65 16.20
C LYS A 152 16.65 4.65 16.87
N LEU A 153 16.12 3.54 17.37
CA LEU A 153 16.93 2.45 17.94
C LEU A 153 17.36 1.41 16.89
N GLY A 154 17.13 1.68 15.60
CA GLY A 154 17.52 0.81 14.49
C GLY A 154 16.48 -0.24 14.11
N GLY A 155 15.35 -0.31 14.82
CA GLY A 155 14.27 -1.26 14.56
C GLY A 155 13.27 -0.82 13.50
N ALA A 156 12.52 -1.77 12.99
CA ALA A 156 11.30 -1.55 12.22
C ALA A 156 10.29 -2.67 12.50
N ILE A 157 8.99 -2.37 12.36
CA ILE A 157 7.91 -3.31 12.63
C ILE A 157 7.25 -3.79 11.32
N PHE A 158 6.80 -5.04 11.36
CA PHE A 158 6.05 -5.66 10.26
C PHE A 158 4.93 -6.54 10.84
N ALA A 159 3.94 -6.86 10.04
CA ALA A 159 2.80 -7.64 10.46
C ALA A 159 2.47 -8.76 9.46
N ASP A 160 1.81 -9.78 9.96
CA ASP A 160 1.21 -10.86 9.17
C ASP A 160 -0.10 -11.37 9.81
N PHE A 161 -0.76 -12.29 9.13
CA PHE A 161 -1.97 -12.95 9.62
C PHE A 161 -1.76 -14.46 9.67
N ARG A 162 -1.65 -15.01 10.88
CA ARG A 162 -1.47 -16.44 11.12
C ARG A 162 -2.43 -16.92 12.19
N TYR A 163 -2.84 -18.16 12.09
CA TYR A 163 -3.69 -18.82 13.10
C TYR A 163 -4.97 -18.03 13.47
N GLY A 164 -5.52 -17.28 12.49
CA GLY A 164 -6.69 -16.45 12.71
C GLY A 164 -6.45 -15.11 13.43
N ASN A 165 -5.19 -14.73 13.65
CA ASN A 165 -4.80 -13.52 14.37
C ASN A 165 -3.78 -12.67 13.60
N VAL A 166 -3.82 -11.37 13.86
CA VAL A 166 -2.78 -10.43 13.43
C VAL A 166 -1.64 -10.48 14.42
N PHE A 167 -0.45 -10.74 13.91
CA PHE A 167 0.79 -10.64 14.68
C PHE A 167 1.60 -9.43 14.21
N VAL A 168 2.15 -8.70 15.14
CA VAL A 168 3.08 -7.60 14.88
C VAL A 168 4.43 -8.00 15.46
N TYR A 169 5.45 -7.93 14.63
CA TYR A 169 6.82 -8.31 14.95
C TYR A 169 7.78 -7.16 14.69
N HIS A 170 9.01 -7.33 15.05
CA HIS A 170 10.09 -6.40 14.78
C HIS A 170 11.30 -7.08 14.16
N ASN A 171 12.12 -6.27 13.48
CA ASN A 171 13.46 -6.65 13.03
C ASN A 171 14.36 -5.42 12.97
N GLY A 172 15.66 -5.58 12.79
CA GLY A 172 16.49 -4.48 12.33
C GLY A 172 15.95 -3.94 11.02
N ALA A 173 15.91 -2.62 10.87
CA ALA A 173 15.34 -1.96 9.68
C ALA A 173 16.07 -2.35 8.37
N GLU A 174 17.35 -2.75 8.45
CA GLU A 174 18.18 -3.20 7.34
C GLU A 174 17.85 -4.63 6.86
N SER A 175 17.07 -5.40 7.64
CA SER A 175 16.69 -6.76 7.26
C SER A 175 15.70 -6.78 6.12
N TYR A 176 15.76 -7.81 5.28
CA TYR A 176 14.74 -8.07 4.25
C TYR A 176 14.62 -9.58 4.00
N TYR A 177 13.43 -9.99 3.55
CA TYR A 177 13.12 -11.39 3.24
C TYR A 177 12.29 -11.46 1.97
N ALA A 178 12.40 -12.53 1.21
CA ALA A 178 11.68 -12.74 -0.04
C ALA A 178 10.15 -12.65 0.13
N ALA A 179 9.62 -13.09 1.28
CA ALA A 179 8.21 -13.05 1.61
C ALA A 179 7.76 -11.77 2.33
N ARG A 180 8.66 -10.80 2.54
CA ARG A 180 8.31 -9.54 3.20
C ARG A 180 8.29 -8.40 2.19
N GLY A 181 7.15 -7.73 2.10
CA GLY A 181 6.96 -6.54 1.31
C GLY A 181 6.36 -5.41 2.14
N PHE A 182 5.50 -4.61 1.52
CA PHE A 182 4.70 -3.60 2.21
C PHE A 182 3.37 -3.39 1.50
N ARG A 183 2.39 -2.92 2.26
CA ARG A 183 1.09 -2.45 1.75
C ARG A 183 0.99 -0.95 1.97
N GLY A 184 0.32 -0.29 1.05
CA GLY A 184 0.13 1.15 1.12
C GLY A 184 -1.33 1.56 1.29
N SER A 185 -1.49 2.80 1.73
CA SER A 185 -2.73 3.54 1.70
C SER A 185 -2.58 4.78 0.84
N LEU A 186 -3.70 5.19 0.22
CA LEU A 186 -3.82 6.41 -0.56
C LEU A 186 -5.10 7.14 -0.18
N ARG A 187 -5.00 8.44 0.09
CA ARG A 187 -6.13 9.36 0.26
C ARG A 187 -6.42 10.11 -1.04
N VAL A 188 -7.69 10.17 -1.40
CA VAL A 188 -8.18 10.80 -2.65
C VAL A 188 -9.26 11.81 -2.34
#